data_bead4a1f6c92f342f1e04a969710e394
#
_entry.id   bead4a1f6c92f342f1e04a969710e394
#
_cell.length_a   1.000
_cell.length_b   1.000
_cell.length_c   1.000
_cell.angle_alpha   90.00
_cell.angle_beta   90.00
_cell.angle_gamma   90.00
#
_symmetry.space_group_name_H-M   'P 1'
#
loop_
_entity.id
_entity.type
_entity.pdbx_description
1 polymer ?
#
loop_
_entity_poly.entity_id
_entity_poly.type
_entity_poly.pdbx_seq_one_letter_code
_entity_poly.pdbx_strand_id
1 'polypeptide(L)'
;MNWMAKQKIIPSPAKKRELLLQALYQKEISGDSNTEVLKQLKERHKKLDLTELNEILKGIKKDQKTIDEIIIKNSKIKLDDIGEIEISILRSMIHEMKKNSIDRSISLSEAIRLAKKYGQDSSYKFINAVLDKV
;
A
#
# COMPACT_ATOMS: atom_id res chain seq x y z
N MET A 1 22.35 29.60 -9.22
CA MET A 1 21.56 28.57 -8.52
C MET A 1 21.58 27.27 -9.33
N ASN A 2 21.86 26.18 -8.68
CA ASN A 2 21.90 24.89 -9.37
C ASN A 2 20.49 24.27 -9.34
N TRP A 3 19.82 24.30 -10.49
CA TRP A 3 18.48 23.73 -10.62
C TRP A 3 18.47 22.21 -10.39
N MET A 4 19.57 21.52 -10.67
CA MET A 4 19.69 20.06 -10.46
C MET A 4 19.55 19.67 -8.99
N ALA A 5 19.95 20.56 -8.05
CA ALA A 5 19.81 20.30 -6.63
C ALA A 5 18.34 20.23 -6.18
N LYS A 6 17.41 20.74 -7.00
CA LYS A 6 15.99 20.70 -6.73
C LYS A 6 15.27 19.53 -7.38
N GLN A 7 15.95 18.76 -8.23
CA GLN A 7 15.35 17.60 -8.86
C GLN A 7 15.15 16.49 -7.82
N LYS A 8 13.99 15.88 -7.87
CA LYS A 8 13.64 14.77 -6.99
C LYS A 8 13.79 13.45 -7.72
N ILE A 9 14.04 12.41 -6.95
CA ILE A 9 14.27 11.06 -7.46
C ILE A 9 12.94 10.31 -7.41
N ILE A 10 12.56 9.68 -8.52
CA ILE A 10 11.40 8.78 -8.56
C ILE A 10 11.77 7.51 -7.80
N PRO A 11 11.00 7.13 -6.77
CA PRO A 11 11.32 5.89 -6.04
C PRO A 11 11.12 4.66 -6.92
N SER A 12 11.91 3.62 -6.64
CA SER A 12 11.75 2.33 -7.30
C SER A 12 10.36 1.75 -7.01
N PRO A 13 9.87 0.81 -7.83
CA PRO A 13 8.58 0.15 -7.54
C PRO A 13 8.53 -0.48 -6.15
N ALA A 14 9.61 -1.15 -5.73
CA ALA A 14 9.67 -1.76 -4.39
C ALA A 14 9.62 -0.70 -3.29
N LYS A 15 10.37 0.38 -3.43
CA LYS A 15 10.36 1.48 -2.46
C LYS A 15 9.00 2.17 -2.41
N LYS A 16 8.39 2.37 -3.56
CA LYS A 16 7.05 2.98 -3.64
C LYS A 16 6.01 2.12 -2.91
N ARG A 17 6.07 0.79 -3.05
CA ARG A 17 5.18 -0.12 -2.33
C ARG A 17 5.37 -0.06 -0.82
N GLU A 18 6.62 0.07 -0.36
CA GLU A 18 6.91 0.23 1.06
C GLU A 18 6.39 1.56 1.61
N LEU A 19 6.59 2.65 0.88
CA LEU A 19 6.09 3.96 1.27
C LEU A 19 4.56 3.98 1.31
N LEU A 20 3.91 3.34 0.35
CA LEU A 20 2.46 3.21 0.31
C LEU A 20 1.95 2.43 1.53
N LEU A 21 2.59 1.31 1.86
CA LEU A 21 2.25 0.55 3.04
C LEU A 21 2.37 1.39 4.32
N GLN A 22 3.46 2.12 4.47
CA GLN A 22 3.66 3.01 5.61
C GLN A 22 2.55 4.06 5.71
N ALA A 23 2.18 4.65 4.58
CA ALA A 23 1.12 5.66 4.54
C ALA A 23 -0.23 5.07 4.95
N LEU A 24 -0.60 3.94 4.40
CA LEU A 24 -1.87 3.28 4.71
C LEU A 24 -1.92 2.81 6.16
N TYR A 25 -0.83 2.24 6.65
CA TYR A 25 -0.73 1.83 8.05
C TYR A 25 -0.90 3.01 8.99
N GLN A 26 -0.23 4.12 8.73
CA GLN A 26 -0.35 5.33 9.54
C GLN A 26 -1.80 5.84 9.57
N LYS A 27 -2.48 5.81 8.43
CA LYS A 27 -3.90 6.20 8.35
C LYS A 27 -4.78 5.29 9.22
N GLU A 28 -4.51 3.99 9.23
CA GLU A 28 -5.26 3.04 10.06
C GLU A 28 -5.05 3.29 11.56
N ILE A 29 -3.81 3.58 11.96
CA ILE A 29 -3.46 3.76 13.37
C ILE A 29 -3.89 5.13 13.89
N SER A 30 -3.63 6.20 13.14
CA SER A 30 -3.82 7.58 13.63
C SER A 30 -5.09 8.25 13.12
N GLY A 31 -5.70 7.73 12.07
CA GLY A 31 -6.83 8.39 11.41
C GLY A 31 -6.43 9.60 10.58
N ASP A 32 -5.15 9.78 10.30
CA ASP A 32 -4.67 10.91 9.50
C ASP A 32 -5.27 10.88 8.08
N SER A 33 -5.46 12.08 7.52
CA SER A 33 -5.87 12.24 6.13
C SER A 33 -4.71 11.93 5.16
N ASN A 34 -5.04 11.74 3.88
CA ASN A 34 -4.02 11.59 2.83
C ASN A 34 -3.06 12.80 2.82
N THR A 35 -3.61 14.00 2.98
CA THR A 35 -2.80 15.24 2.99
C THR A 35 -1.79 15.23 4.13
N GLU A 36 -2.21 14.86 5.33
CA GLU A 36 -1.34 14.82 6.51
C GLU A 36 -0.25 13.77 6.37
N VAL A 37 -0.62 12.56 5.92
CA VAL A 37 0.34 11.47 5.73
C VAL A 37 1.36 11.83 4.65
N LEU A 38 0.90 12.38 3.54
CA LEU A 38 1.78 12.78 2.44
C LEU A 38 2.75 13.88 2.87
N LYS A 39 2.27 14.85 3.65
CA LYS A 39 3.13 15.91 4.20
C LYS A 39 4.26 15.33 5.03
N GLN A 40 3.96 14.38 5.92
CA GLN A 40 4.95 13.74 6.77
C GLN A 40 5.95 12.92 5.95
N LEU A 41 5.48 12.22 4.92
CA LEU A 41 6.37 11.47 4.02
C LEU A 41 7.30 12.39 3.26
N LYS A 42 6.81 13.53 2.78
CA LYS A 42 7.64 14.55 2.11
C LYS A 42 8.72 15.10 3.03
N GLU A 43 8.41 15.31 4.29
CA GLU A 43 9.37 15.78 5.29
C GLU A 43 10.47 14.74 5.56
N ARG A 44 10.12 13.46 5.61
CA ARG A 44 11.07 12.37 5.85
C ARG A 44 11.87 11.99 4.60
N HIS A 45 11.34 12.22 3.42
CA HIS A 45 11.94 11.80 2.15
C HIS A 45 12.03 12.98 1.19
N LYS A 46 12.78 14.01 1.58
CA LYS A 46 12.85 15.28 0.84
C LYS A 46 13.38 15.14 -0.58
N LYS A 47 14.15 14.10 -0.86
CA LYS A 47 14.74 13.87 -2.18
C LYS A 47 13.85 13.04 -3.10
N LEU A 48 12.76 12.47 -2.61
CA LEU A 48 11.90 11.61 -3.41
C LEU A 48 10.75 12.39 -4.05
N ASP A 49 10.45 12.01 -5.28
CA ASP A 49 9.25 12.47 -5.98
C ASP A 49 8.08 11.57 -5.56
N LEU A 50 7.14 12.11 -4.81
CA LEU A 50 6.00 11.37 -4.28
C LEU A 50 4.71 11.62 -5.06
N THR A 51 4.79 12.14 -6.28
CA THR A 51 3.62 12.45 -7.10
C THR A 51 2.79 11.21 -7.38
N GLU A 52 3.42 10.13 -7.82
CA GLU A 52 2.72 8.87 -8.11
C GLU A 52 2.12 8.26 -6.85
N LEU A 53 2.85 8.30 -5.74
CA LEU A 53 2.34 7.83 -4.45
C LEU A 53 1.05 8.57 -4.06
N ASN A 54 1.03 9.88 -4.24
CA ASN A 54 -0.16 10.70 -3.96
C ASN A 54 -1.36 10.24 -4.81
N GLU A 55 -1.13 9.99 -6.09
CA GLU A 55 -2.20 9.52 -6.99
C GLU A 55 -2.73 8.13 -6.57
N ILE A 56 -1.83 7.25 -6.14
CA ILE A 56 -2.23 5.92 -5.65
C ILE A 56 -3.06 6.04 -4.37
N LEU A 57 -2.63 6.89 -3.43
CA LEU A 57 -3.39 7.12 -2.20
C LEU A 57 -4.80 7.66 -2.48
N LYS A 58 -4.93 8.58 -3.42
CA LYS A 58 -6.23 9.10 -3.85
C LYS A 58 -7.10 7.99 -4.47
N GLY A 59 -6.49 7.15 -5.31
CA GLY A 59 -7.20 6.05 -5.95
C GLY A 59 -7.71 5.03 -4.95
N ILE A 60 -6.89 4.66 -3.97
CA ILE A 60 -7.29 3.72 -2.92
C ILE A 60 -8.44 4.30 -2.09
N LYS A 61 -8.35 5.57 -1.71
CA LYS A 61 -9.40 6.22 -0.94
C LYS A 61 -10.73 6.24 -1.72
N LYS A 62 -10.66 6.57 -3.00
CA LYS A 62 -11.84 6.59 -3.88
C LYS A 62 -12.49 5.22 -3.99
N ASP A 63 -11.69 4.17 -4.13
CA ASP A 63 -12.16 2.81 -4.38
C ASP A 63 -12.20 1.94 -3.11
N GLN A 64 -11.99 2.52 -1.94
CA GLN A 64 -11.84 1.73 -0.70
C GLN A 64 -13.04 0.84 -0.42
N LYS A 65 -14.25 1.33 -0.65
CA LYS A 65 -15.45 0.52 -0.43
C LYS A 65 -15.44 -0.74 -1.30
N THR A 66 -15.13 -0.60 -2.58
CA THR A 66 -15.03 -1.71 -3.52
C THR A 66 -13.91 -2.67 -3.13
N ILE A 67 -12.75 -2.12 -2.77
CA ILE A 67 -11.60 -2.92 -2.33
C ILE A 67 -11.96 -3.72 -1.08
N ASP A 68 -12.58 -3.09 -0.09
CA ASP A 68 -12.97 -3.75 1.15
C ASP A 68 -14.01 -4.84 0.91
N GLU A 69 -14.95 -4.64 -0.02
CA GLU A 69 -15.90 -5.69 -0.43
C GLU A 69 -15.20 -6.90 -1.01
N ILE A 70 -14.15 -6.70 -1.80
CA ILE A 70 -13.33 -7.79 -2.33
C ILE A 70 -12.63 -8.55 -1.21
N ILE A 71 -12.10 -7.84 -0.22
CA ILE A 71 -11.46 -8.45 0.95
C ILE A 71 -12.46 -9.29 1.73
N ILE A 72 -13.62 -8.73 2.04
CA ILE A 72 -14.69 -9.41 2.78
C ILE A 72 -15.11 -10.70 2.07
N LYS A 73 -15.29 -10.64 0.76
CA LYS A 73 -15.69 -11.80 -0.06
C LYS A 73 -14.69 -12.94 -0.01
N ASN A 74 -13.40 -12.62 0.08
CA ASN A 74 -12.32 -13.59 -0.05
C ASN A 74 -11.63 -13.91 1.27
N SER A 75 -12.08 -13.35 2.38
CA SER A 75 -11.51 -13.56 3.71
C SER A 75 -12.46 -14.35 4.60
N LYS A 76 -11.89 -15.22 5.43
CA LYS A 76 -12.63 -15.90 6.49
C LYS A 76 -12.67 -15.09 7.78
N ILE A 77 -11.88 -14.01 7.84
CA ILE A 77 -11.79 -13.11 8.99
C ILE A 77 -12.61 -11.86 8.67
N LYS A 78 -13.36 -11.37 9.64
CA LYS A 78 -14.12 -10.13 9.50
C LYS A 78 -13.17 -8.96 9.27
N LEU A 79 -13.59 -7.98 8.46
CA LEU A 79 -12.76 -6.83 8.10
C LEU A 79 -12.16 -6.16 9.33
N ASP A 80 -12.97 -5.91 10.36
CA ASP A 80 -12.53 -5.22 11.58
C ASP A 80 -11.55 -6.05 12.42
N ASP A 81 -11.46 -7.36 12.18
CA ASP A 81 -10.56 -8.26 12.90
C ASP A 81 -9.24 -8.48 12.14
N ILE A 82 -9.11 -7.94 10.93
CA ILE A 82 -7.85 -8.00 10.18
C ILE A 82 -6.89 -6.96 10.76
N GLY A 83 -5.65 -7.37 11.03
CA GLY A 83 -4.63 -6.46 11.56
C GLY A 83 -4.32 -5.29 10.62
N GLU A 84 -3.81 -4.21 11.18
CA GLU A 84 -3.58 -2.96 10.44
C GLU A 84 -2.52 -3.12 9.33
N ILE A 85 -1.50 -3.92 9.56
CA ILE A 85 -0.50 -4.21 8.52
C ILE A 85 -1.13 -5.03 7.40
N GLU A 86 -1.84 -6.09 7.75
CA GLU A 86 -2.46 -7.00 6.79
C GLU A 86 -3.51 -6.28 5.94
N ILE A 87 -4.38 -5.48 6.55
CA ILE A 87 -5.38 -4.73 5.79
C ILE A 87 -4.74 -3.71 4.86
N SER A 88 -3.66 -3.08 5.30
CA SER A 88 -2.93 -2.10 4.47
C SER A 88 -2.28 -2.77 3.26
N ILE A 89 -1.68 -3.95 3.45
CA ILE A 89 -1.11 -4.72 2.34
C ILE A 89 -2.20 -5.15 1.37
N LEU A 90 -3.30 -5.69 1.87
CA LEU A 90 -4.41 -6.14 1.03
C LEU A 90 -4.98 -5.00 0.20
N ARG A 91 -5.24 -3.84 0.81
CA ARG A 91 -5.78 -2.68 0.11
C ARG A 91 -4.83 -2.20 -0.99
N SER A 92 -3.55 -2.10 -0.71
CA SER A 92 -2.56 -1.64 -1.69
C SER A 92 -2.40 -2.63 -2.84
N MET A 93 -2.34 -3.92 -2.56
CA MET A 93 -2.12 -4.94 -3.59
C MET A 93 -3.35 -5.18 -4.44
N ILE A 94 -4.55 -5.16 -3.87
CA ILE A 94 -5.78 -5.28 -4.64
C ILE A 94 -5.93 -4.08 -5.59
N HIS A 95 -5.61 -2.88 -5.11
CA HIS A 95 -5.59 -1.70 -5.97
C HIS A 95 -4.62 -1.86 -7.15
N GLU A 96 -3.41 -2.33 -6.87
CA GLU A 96 -2.39 -2.57 -7.90
C GLU A 96 -2.85 -3.64 -8.90
N MET A 97 -3.37 -4.76 -8.41
CA MET A 97 -3.82 -5.87 -9.26
C MET A 97 -5.00 -5.47 -10.16
N LYS A 98 -5.91 -4.64 -9.68
CA LYS A 98 -7.06 -4.17 -10.45
C LYS A 98 -6.66 -3.28 -11.63
N LYS A 99 -5.51 -2.65 -11.59
CA LYS A 99 -5.03 -1.80 -12.69
C LYS A 99 -4.50 -2.59 -13.88
N ASN A 100 -4.22 -3.88 -13.72
CA ASN A 100 -3.76 -4.78 -14.77
C ASN A 100 -2.50 -4.30 -15.54
N SER A 101 -1.74 -3.39 -14.97
CA SER A 101 -0.52 -2.86 -15.60
C SER A 101 0.74 -3.63 -15.20
N ILE A 102 0.62 -4.53 -14.20
CA ILE A 102 1.74 -5.31 -13.66
C ILE A 102 1.29 -6.76 -13.62
N ASP A 103 2.22 -7.67 -13.94
CA ASP A 103 1.97 -9.10 -13.85
C ASP A 103 1.50 -9.45 -12.44
N ARG A 104 0.41 -10.22 -12.35
CA ARG A 104 -0.19 -10.64 -11.09
C ARG A 104 0.80 -11.35 -10.18
N SER A 105 1.70 -12.16 -10.74
CA SER A 105 2.72 -12.87 -9.97
C SER A 105 3.67 -11.93 -9.24
N ILE A 106 3.96 -10.77 -9.84
CA ILE A 106 4.80 -9.75 -9.22
C ILE A 106 4.08 -9.14 -8.02
N SER A 107 2.81 -8.78 -8.18
CA SER A 107 2.01 -8.22 -7.08
C SER A 107 1.89 -9.20 -5.91
N LEU A 108 1.65 -10.48 -6.20
CA LEU A 108 1.59 -11.51 -5.16
C LEU A 108 2.92 -11.67 -4.43
N SER A 109 4.02 -11.73 -5.18
CA SER A 109 5.37 -11.83 -4.61
C SER A 109 5.70 -10.64 -3.71
N GLU A 110 5.35 -9.43 -4.14
CA GLU A 110 5.56 -8.22 -3.36
C GLU A 110 4.69 -8.18 -2.09
N ALA A 111 3.45 -8.64 -2.18
CA ALA A 111 2.59 -8.73 -1.02
C ALA A 111 3.18 -9.66 0.05
N ILE A 112 3.71 -10.81 -0.38
CA ILE A 112 4.35 -11.77 0.52
C ILE A 112 5.63 -11.17 1.12
N ARG A 113 6.43 -10.50 0.32
CA ARG A 113 7.64 -9.81 0.80
C ARG A 113 7.32 -8.80 1.90
N LEU A 114 6.33 -7.96 1.66
CA LEU A 114 5.90 -6.95 2.63
C LEU A 114 5.34 -7.58 3.90
N ALA A 115 4.55 -8.65 3.76
CA ALA A 115 4.00 -9.37 4.90
C ALA A 115 5.08 -9.99 5.78
N LYS A 116 6.13 -10.56 5.17
CA LYS A 116 7.25 -11.15 5.90
C LYS A 116 8.12 -10.08 6.56
N LYS A 117 8.25 -8.92 5.94
CA LYS A 117 9.07 -7.82 6.46
C LYS A 117 8.39 -7.08 7.61
N TYR A 118 7.10 -6.83 7.52
CA TYR A 118 6.38 -5.94 8.42
C TYR A 118 5.29 -6.62 9.25
N GLY A 119 4.81 -7.78 8.82
CA GLY A 119 3.75 -8.49 9.51
C GLY A 119 4.28 -9.48 10.55
N GLN A 120 3.36 -10.25 11.12
CA GLN A 120 3.67 -11.35 12.03
C GLN A 120 4.02 -12.60 11.22
N ASP A 121 4.51 -13.65 11.90
CA ASP A 121 5.00 -14.86 11.23
C ASP A 121 4.00 -15.51 10.29
N SER A 122 2.71 -15.47 10.62
CA SER A 122 1.66 -16.10 9.81
C SER A 122 0.96 -15.14 8.83
N SER A 123 1.30 -13.85 8.86
CA SER A 123 0.61 -12.83 8.04
C SER A 123 0.65 -13.16 6.56
N TYR A 124 1.79 -13.62 6.04
CA TYR A 124 1.95 -13.91 4.62
C TYR A 124 1.00 -15.01 4.13
N LYS A 125 0.70 -16.00 4.98
CA LYS A 125 -0.21 -17.10 4.64
C LYS A 125 -1.64 -16.58 4.46
N PHE A 126 -2.09 -15.74 5.37
CA PHE A 126 -3.40 -15.11 5.30
C PHE A 126 -3.53 -14.23 4.06
N ILE A 127 -2.55 -13.37 3.83
CA ILE A 127 -2.54 -12.45 2.69
C ILE A 127 -2.53 -13.22 1.37
N ASN A 128 -1.68 -14.25 1.27
CA ASN A 128 -1.63 -15.08 0.07
C ASN A 128 -2.98 -15.77 -0.19
N ALA A 129 -3.62 -16.30 0.86
CA ALA A 129 -4.91 -16.98 0.73
C ALA A 129 -6.00 -16.04 0.21
N VAL A 130 -6.02 -14.80 0.67
CA VAL A 130 -6.99 -13.79 0.20
C VAL A 130 -6.70 -13.40 -1.25
N LEU A 131 -5.45 -13.02 -1.53
CA LEU A 131 -5.07 -12.51 -2.86
C LEU A 131 -5.13 -13.57 -3.96
N ASP A 132 -4.95 -14.83 -3.62
CA ASP A 132 -5.06 -15.94 -4.57
C ASP A 132 -6.46 -16.02 -5.20
N LYS A 133 -7.45 -15.55 -4.50
CA LYS A 133 -8.87 -15.59 -4.94
C LYS A 133 -9.31 -14.30 -5.65
N VAL A 134 -8.47 -13.30 -5.63
CA VAL A 134 -8.77 -12.00 -6.24
C VAL A 134 -8.56 -12.00 -7.75
#